data_80ea68847cefd0cdcd0026df2ae92d17
#
_entry.id   80ea68847cefd0cdcd0026df2ae92d17
#
_cell.length_a   1.000
_cell.length_b   1.000
_cell.length_c   1.000
_cell.angle_alpha   90.00
_cell.angle_beta   90.00
_cell.angle_gamma   90.00
#
_symmetry.space_group_name_H-M   'P 1'
#
loop_
_entity.id
_entity.type
_entity.pdbx_description
1 polymer ?
#
loop_
_entity_poly.entity_id
_entity_poly.type
_entity_poly.pdbx_seq_one_letter_code
_entity_poly.pdbx_strand_id
1 'polypeptide(L)'
;MTQRPDRALPGEVSPITVHIDRWRTALPPDAWPDGFPDSGLLWRRDVFAVAQAWHAGRASVRQLLVAVLMWGYGPIGYGPWRTVRALEGDPDGKRLAYALEGLRAPVRDEEALRTAYQRLRDPKESRLPRLGPALFTKLLYFAGYRRAAAGGASGPGTTALGDGQLQPLILDPAVARQLPAEAGVRRGTEWLPAEWLAYLHWAADQARRRGVEPDEVEMAVSQGRFTHD
;
A
#
# COMPACT_ATOMS: atom_id res chain seq x y z
N MET A 1 -7.13 28.07 9.44
CA MET A 1 -6.38 26.81 9.60
C MET A 1 -7.40 25.72 9.87
N THR A 2 -7.69 24.89 8.88
CA THR A 2 -8.62 23.75 9.01
C THR A 2 -7.90 22.67 9.81
N GLN A 3 -8.43 22.34 10.99
CA GLN A 3 -7.91 21.26 11.82
C GLN A 3 -7.90 19.97 11.00
N ARG A 4 -6.73 19.31 10.91
CA ARG A 4 -6.56 18.05 10.20
C ARG A 4 -7.41 16.97 10.90
N PRO A 5 -8.27 16.23 10.20
CA PRO A 5 -9.05 15.19 10.86
C PRO A 5 -8.11 14.16 11.51
N ASP A 6 -8.44 13.71 12.72
CA ASP A 6 -7.66 12.70 13.49
C ASP A 6 -7.37 11.39 12.71
N ARG A 7 -8.09 11.15 11.62
CA ARG A 7 -7.97 9.97 10.76
C ARG A 7 -6.90 10.11 9.66
N ALA A 8 -6.45 11.32 9.33
CA ALA A 8 -5.44 11.52 8.28
C ALA A 8 -4.03 11.19 8.78
N LEU A 9 -3.25 10.48 7.97
CA LEU A 9 -1.82 10.31 8.20
C LEU A 9 -1.05 11.61 7.89
N PRO A 10 0.15 11.81 8.45
CA PRO A 10 1.05 12.87 7.99
C PRO A 10 1.25 12.78 6.46
N GLY A 11 1.15 13.91 5.74
CA GLY A 11 1.21 13.92 4.26
C GLY A 11 -0.13 13.71 3.54
N GLU A 12 -1.12 13.03 4.16
CA GLU A 12 -2.43 12.78 3.56
C GLU A 12 -3.32 14.04 3.63
N VAL A 13 -3.90 14.46 2.50
CA VAL A 13 -4.66 15.71 2.39
C VAL A 13 -6.17 15.51 2.36
N SER A 14 -6.65 14.37 1.85
CA SER A 14 -8.07 14.08 1.70
C SER A 14 -8.32 12.57 1.72
N PRO A 15 -9.51 12.13 2.16
CA PRO A 15 -9.92 10.75 2.02
C PRO A 15 -10.23 10.42 0.56
N ILE A 16 -10.22 9.13 0.24
CA ILE A 16 -10.71 8.61 -1.03
C ILE A 16 -12.22 8.39 -0.93
N THR A 17 -12.98 8.92 -1.89
CA THR A 17 -14.42 8.67 -1.98
C THR A 17 -14.68 7.30 -2.60
N VAL A 18 -15.58 6.51 -2.01
CA VAL A 18 -15.96 5.17 -2.46
C VAL A 18 -17.48 5.00 -2.44
N HIS A 19 -18.05 4.39 -3.46
CA HIS A 19 -19.48 4.05 -3.52
C HIS A 19 -19.76 2.73 -2.79
N ILE A 20 -19.86 2.77 -1.46
CA ILE A 20 -19.96 1.59 -0.57
C ILE A 20 -21.03 0.58 -1.02
N ASP A 21 -22.21 1.03 -1.36
CA ASP A 21 -23.32 0.12 -1.75
C ASP A 21 -22.99 -0.74 -2.97
N ARG A 22 -22.28 -0.17 -3.95
CA ARG A 22 -21.81 -0.93 -5.13
C ARG A 22 -20.83 -2.04 -4.75
N TRP A 23 -19.96 -1.76 -3.79
CA TRP A 23 -19.01 -2.74 -3.30
C TRP A 23 -19.70 -3.82 -2.48
N ARG A 24 -20.61 -3.47 -1.58
CA ARG A 24 -21.39 -4.43 -0.78
C ARG A 24 -22.23 -5.37 -1.64
N THR A 25 -22.87 -4.84 -2.69
CA THR A 25 -23.68 -5.65 -3.60
C THR A 25 -22.84 -6.64 -4.42
N ALA A 26 -21.62 -6.28 -4.76
CA ALA A 26 -20.78 -7.09 -5.65
C ALA A 26 -19.93 -8.13 -4.91
N LEU A 27 -19.50 -7.85 -3.68
CA LEU A 27 -18.53 -8.67 -2.97
C LEU A 27 -19.19 -9.84 -2.21
N PRO A 28 -18.50 -11.00 -2.10
CA PRO A 28 -18.89 -12.03 -1.16
C PRO A 28 -18.89 -11.48 0.28
N PRO A 29 -19.92 -11.81 1.12
CA PRO A 29 -20.02 -11.26 2.48
C PRO A 29 -18.79 -11.53 3.36
N ASP A 30 -18.16 -12.70 3.21
CA ASP A 30 -16.96 -13.13 3.95
C ASP A 30 -15.70 -12.35 3.57
N ALA A 31 -15.71 -11.67 2.43
CA ALA A 31 -14.60 -10.83 1.98
C ALA A 31 -14.74 -9.36 2.42
N TRP A 32 -15.88 -8.95 2.98
CA TRP A 32 -16.07 -7.59 3.50
C TRP A 32 -15.23 -7.38 4.76
N PRO A 33 -14.42 -6.29 4.85
CA PRO A 33 -13.61 -6.03 6.04
C PRO A 33 -14.47 -5.62 7.24
N ASP A 34 -14.28 -6.29 8.39
CA ASP A 34 -15.00 -5.95 9.61
C ASP A 34 -14.65 -4.55 10.10
N GLY A 35 -15.64 -3.80 10.54
CA GLY A 35 -15.47 -2.44 11.06
C GLY A 35 -15.01 -1.40 10.01
N PHE A 36 -15.07 -1.74 8.71
CA PHE A 36 -14.70 -0.81 7.64
C PHE A 36 -15.73 0.34 7.55
N PRO A 37 -15.30 1.60 7.30
CA PRO A 37 -16.21 2.74 7.34
C PRO A 37 -17.34 2.67 6.34
N ASP A 38 -18.57 2.97 6.78
CA ASP A 38 -19.76 3.06 5.93
C ASP A 38 -19.97 4.44 5.31
N SER A 39 -19.17 5.43 5.71
CA SER A 39 -19.30 6.82 5.26
C SER A 39 -18.94 7.02 3.78
N GLY A 40 -18.33 6.03 3.13
CA GLY A 40 -17.82 6.17 1.78
C GLY A 40 -16.58 7.04 1.65
N LEU A 41 -15.98 7.47 2.77
CA LEU A 41 -14.74 8.25 2.84
C LEU A 41 -13.66 7.43 3.53
N LEU A 42 -12.67 6.97 2.76
CA LEU A 42 -11.61 6.08 3.23
C LEU A 42 -10.28 6.82 3.35
N TRP A 43 -9.69 6.76 4.53
CA TRP A 43 -8.33 7.21 4.80
C TRP A 43 -7.36 6.01 4.74
N ARG A 44 -6.08 6.25 4.53
CA ARG A 44 -5.06 5.19 4.62
C ARG A 44 -5.11 4.48 5.99
N ARG A 45 -5.39 5.21 7.06
CA ARG A 45 -5.54 4.65 8.41
C ARG A 45 -6.62 3.59 8.50
N ASP A 46 -7.73 3.72 7.76
CA ASP A 46 -8.81 2.72 7.75
C ASP A 46 -8.31 1.40 7.14
N VAL A 47 -7.53 1.47 6.07
CA VAL A 47 -6.92 0.28 5.45
C VAL A 47 -5.82 -0.32 6.33
N PHE A 48 -5.01 0.51 6.99
CA PHE A 48 -4.03 0.03 7.96
C PHE A 48 -4.68 -0.67 9.16
N ALA A 49 -5.87 -0.26 9.60
CA ALA A 49 -6.60 -0.97 10.64
C ALA A 49 -6.96 -2.40 10.23
N VAL A 50 -7.38 -2.61 8.97
CA VAL A 50 -7.60 -3.96 8.42
C VAL A 50 -6.28 -4.74 8.31
N ALA A 51 -5.19 -4.10 7.89
CA ALA A 51 -3.88 -4.74 7.85
C ALA A 51 -3.38 -5.17 9.25
N GLN A 52 -3.60 -4.35 10.27
CA GLN A 52 -3.30 -4.71 11.67
C GLN A 52 -4.17 -5.89 12.15
N ALA A 53 -5.46 -5.90 11.80
CA ALA A 53 -6.34 -7.03 12.10
C ALA A 53 -5.87 -8.31 11.41
N TRP A 54 -5.42 -8.23 10.14
CA TRP A 54 -4.83 -9.35 9.41
C TRP A 54 -3.54 -9.86 10.06
N HIS A 55 -2.63 -8.98 10.49
CA HIS A 55 -1.43 -9.37 11.23
C HIS A 55 -1.75 -10.09 12.53
N ALA A 56 -2.81 -9.66 13.22
CA ALA A 56 -3.30 -10.27 14.45
C ALA A 56 -4.16 -11.53 14.25
N GLY A 57 -4.33 -11.99 13.00
CA GLY A 57 -5.16 -13.16 12.68
C GLY A 57 -6.67 -12.93 12.81
N ARG A 58 -7.13 -11.67 12.97
CA ARG A 58 -8.53 -11.29 13.13
C ARG A 58 -9.22 -10.93 11.81
N ALA A 59 -8.45 -10.69 10.76
CA ALA A 59 -8.96 -10.48 9.40
C ALA A 59 -8.28 -11.45 8.43
N SER A 60 -8.99 -11.87 7.40
CA SER A 60 -8.45 -12.69 6.32
C SER A 60 -7.62 -11.84 5.35
N VAL A 61 -6.74 -12.49 4.59
CA VAL A 61 -5.99 -11.82 3.51
C VAL A 61 -6.93 -11.32 2.39
N ARG A 62 -8.09 -11.95 2.21
CA ARG A 62 -9.13 -11.52 1.27
C ARG A 62 -9.77 -10.20 1.71
N GLN A 63 -10.08 -10.06 3.00
CA GLN A 63 -10.56 -8.80 3.58
C GLN A 63 -9.52 -7.67 3.44
N LEU A 64 -8.24 -7.97 3.66
CA LEU A 64 -7.16 -7.01 3.40
C LEU A 64 -7.11 -6.59 1.92
N LEU A 65 -7.16 -7.56 0.99
CA LEU A 65 -7.19 -7.25 -0.45
C LEU A 65 -8.36 -6.33 -0.80
N VAL A 66 -9.56 -6.64 -0.31
CA VAL A 66 -10.76 -5.84 -0.56
C VAL A 66 -10.58 -4.41 -0.05
N ALA A 67 -10.13 -4.21 1.20
CA ALA A 67 -9.88 -2.89 1.76
C ALA A 67 -8.90 -2.07 0.92
N VAL A 68 -7.79 -2.70 0.50
CA VAL A 68 -6.76 -2.08 -0.35
C VAL A 68 -7.33 -1.69 -1.72
N LEU A 69 -8.11 -2.58 -2.35
CA LEU A 69 -8.66 -2.31 -3.68
C LEU A 69 -9.80 -1.28 -3.64
N MET A 70 -10.63 -1.26 -2.58
CA MET A 70 -11.61 -0.20 -2.38
C MET A 70 -10.93 1.17 -2.30
N TRP A 71 -9.90 1.28 -1.48
CA TRP A 71 -9.11 2.50 -1.40
C TRP A 71 -8.39 2.83 -2.72
N GLY A 72 -7.81 1.82 -3.37
CA GLY A 72 -7.01 1.97 -4.59
C GLY A 72 -7.82 2.34 -5.83
N TYR A 73 -9.05 1.86 -5.97
CA TYR A 73 -9.95 2.20 -7.05
C TYR A 73 -10.75 3.48 -6.76
N GLY A 74 -11.02 3.77 -5.49
CA GLY A 74 -11.82 4.93 -5.10
C GLY A 74 -13.19 4.94 -5.77
N PRO A 75 -13.58 6.05 -6.45
CA PRO A 75 -14.89 6.21 -7.06
C PRO A 75 -15.04 5.46 -8.40
N ILE A 76 -14.02 4.74 -8.86
CA ILE A 76 -14.03 4.09 -10.18
C ILE A 76 -15.05 2.96 -10.22
N GLY A 77 -16.04 3.07 -11.10
CA GLY A 77 -17.22 2.19 -11.13
C GLY A 77 -16.94 0.70 -11.43
N TYR A 78 -15.84 0.36 -12.09
CA TYR A 78 -15.47 -1.03 -12.38
C TYR A 78 -14.63 -1.69 -11.27
N GLY A 79 -14.29 -0.95 -10.19
CA GLY A 79 -13.50 -1.45 -9.07
C GLY A 79 -14.08 -2.71 -8.43
N PRO A 80 -15.39 -2.73 -8.05
CA PRO A 80 -16.01 -3.91 -7.48
C PRO A 80 -15.89 -5.15 -8.37
N TRP A 81 -16.22 -5.04 -9.65
CA TRP A 81 -16.13 -6.16 -10.59
C TRP A 81 -14.71 -6.71 -10.71
N ARG A 82 -13.69 -5.84 -10.84
CA ARG A 82 -12.29 -6.27 -10.90
C ARG A 82 -11.84 -6.98 -9.63
N THR A 83 -12.31 -6.51 -8.48
CA THR A 83 -12.00 -7.12 -7.19
C THR A 83 -12.60 -8.52 -7.07
N VAL A 84 -13.86 -8.71 -7.50
CA VAL A 84 -14.46 -10.03 -7.57
C VAL A 84 -13.63 -10.97 -8.44
N ARG A 85 -13.18 -10.53 -9.62
CA ARG A 85 -12.31 -11.35 -10.49
C ARG A 85 -10.96 -11.70 -9.84
N ALA A 86 -10.40 -10.81 -9.04
CA ALA A 86 -9.19 -11.12 -8.27
C ALA A 86 -9.46 -12.18 -7.18
N LEU A 87 -10.58 -12.04 -6.45
CA LEU A 87 -11.00 -13.02 -5.43
C LEU A 87 -11.33 -14.40 -6.01
N GLU A 88 -11.96 -14.46 -7.18
CA GLU A 88 -12.21 -15.72 -7.91
C GLU A 88 -10.89 -16.43 -8.31
N GLY A 89 -9.82 -15.67 -8.56
CA GLY A 89 -8.49 -16.21 -8.85
C GLY A 89 -7.78 -16.82 -7.64
N ASP A 90 -8.27 -16.53 -6.42
CA ASP A 90 -7.73 -17.03 -5.14
C ASP A 90 -8.86 -17.16 -4.10
N PRO A 91 -9.78 -18.11 -4.29
CA PRO A 91 -11.01 -18.18 -3.49
C PRO A 91 -10.77 -18.44 -2.01
N ASP A 92 -9.70 -19.11 -1.66
CA ASP A 92 -9.30 -19.39 -0.28
C ASP A 92 -8.19 -18.46 0.27
N GLY A 93 -7.68 -17.53 -0.56
CA GLY A 93 -6.65 -16.56 -0.19
C GLY A 93 -5.25 -17.15 -0.01
N LYS A 94 -5.02 -18.41 -0.41
CA LYS A 94 -3.71 -19.08 -0.18
C LYS A 94 -2.58 -18.48 -1.00
N ARG A 95 -2.84 -18.10 -2.26
CA ARG A 95 -1.85 -17.48 -3.14
C ARG A 95 -1.41 -16.13 -2.60
N LEU A 96 -2.37 -15.30 -2.14
CA LEU A 96 -2.07 -14.03 -1.50
C LEU A 96 -1.32 -14.21 -0.19
N ALA A 97 -1.77 -15.15 0.66
CA ALA A 97 -1.10 -15.44 1.93
C ALA A 97 0.37 -15.84 1.69
N TYR A 98 0.62 -16.70 0.71
CA TYR A 98 1.98 -17.09 0.30
C TYR A 98 2.81 -15.89 -0.20
N ALA A 99 2.21 -15.02 -1.03
CA ALA A 99 2.92 -13.84 -1.53
C ALA A 99 3.33 -12.87 -0.41
N LEU A 100 2.49 -12.74 0.61
CA LEU A 100 2.68 -11.78 1.71
C LEU A 100 3.35 -12.39 2.95
N GLU A 101 3.74 -13.66 2.92
CA GLU A 101 4.30 -14.38 4.09
C GLU A 101 5.47 -13.63 4.72
N GLY A 102 6.45 -13.21 3.92
CA GLY A 102 7.63 -12.47 4.40
C GLY A 102 7.32 -11.08 4.98
N LEU A 103 6.10 -10.54 4.72
CA LEU A 103 5.69 -9.24 5.24
C LEU A 103 5.02 -9.33 6.61
N ARG A 104 4.75 -10.51 7.12
CA ARG A 104 4.25 -10.73 8.49
C ARG A 104 5.33 -10.54 9.55
N ALA A 105 6.58 -10.79 9.21
CA ALA A 105 7.70 -10.60 10.13
C ALA A 105 7.85 -9.11 10.53
N PRO A 106 8.18 -8.81 11.80
CA PRO A 106 8.40 -7.43 12.25
C PRO A 106 9.66 -6.80 11.63
N VAL A 107 10.68 -7.62 11.39
CA VAL A 107 11.92 -7.22 10.72
C VAL A 107 12.02 -7.98 9.41
N ARG A 108 12.29 -7.28 8.33
CA ARG A 108 12.45 -7.86 7.00
C ARG A 108 13.55 -7.12 6.24
N ASP A 109 14.23 -7.90 5.42
CA ASP A 109 15.25 -7.39 4.52
C ASP A 109 14.65 -7.01 3.15
N GLU A 110 15.51 -6.47 2.30
CA GLU A 110 15.17 -6.15 0.91
C GLU A 110 14.69 -7.38 0.13
N GLU A 111 15.26 -8.56 0.43
CA GLU A 111 14.91 -9.80 -0.27
C GLU A 111 13.47 -10.24 0.01
N ALA A 112 12.96 -10.02 1.23
CA ALA A 112 11.55 -10.27 1.54
C ALA A 112 10.61 -9.40 0.71
N LEU A 113 10.97 -8.12 0.50
CA LEU A 113 10.21 -7.21 -0.36
C LEU A 113 10.29 -7.62 -1.84
N ARG A 114 11.49 -7.97 -2.31
CA ARG A 114 11.73 -8.47 -3.67
C ARG A 114 10.89 -9.71 -3.95
N THR A 115 10.94 -10.67 -3.06
CA THR A 115 10.22 -11.94 -3.16
C THR A 115 8.71 -11.72 -3.18
N ALA A 116 8.16 -10.90 -2.29
CA ALA A 116 6.73 -10.58 -2.28
C ALA A 116 6.27 -9.93 -3.61
N TYR A 117 7.05 -9.00 -4.14
CA TYR A 117 6.78 -8.37 -5.44
C TYR A 117 6.81 -9.39 -6.58
N GLN A 118 7.85 -10.24 -6.63
CA GLN A 118 8.02 -11.27 -7.66
C GLN A 118 6.85 -12.25 -7.65
N ARG A 119 6.46 -12.77 -6.48
CA ARG A 119 5.34 -13.69 -6.32
C ARG A 119 4.03 -13.11 -6.85
N LEU A 120 3.73 -11.83 -6.56
CA LEU A 120 2.52 -11.16 -7.06
C LEU A 120 2.57 -10.86 -8.57
N ARG A 121 3.76 -10.82 -9.16
CA ARG A 121 3.96 -10.58 -10.59
C ARG A 121 3.94 -11.86 -11.41
N ASP A 122 4.39 -13.01 -10.86
CA ASP A 122 4.54 -14.27 -11.59
C ASP A 122 3.20 -15.01 -11.71
N PRO A 123 2.73 -15.29 -12.96
CA PRO A 123 1.52 -16.08 -13.20
C PRO A 123 1.57 -17.50 -12.61
N LYS A 124 2.78 -18.08 -12.50
CA LYS A 124 2.97 -19.43 -11.94
C LYS A 124 2.90 -19.47 -10.42
N GLU A 125 3.04 -18.31 -9.76
CA GLU A 125 2.99 -18.21 -8.31
C GLU A 125 1.67 -17.58 -7.84
N SER A 126 1.66 -16.27 -7.59
CA SER A 126 0.55 -15.61 -6.91
C SER A 126 -0.10 -14.46 -7.69
N ARG A 127 0.24 -14.30 -8.98
CA ARG A 127 -0.42 -13.29 -9.80
C ARG A 127 -1.92 -13.55 -9.91
N LEU A 128 -2.71 -12.57 -9.49
CA LEU A 128 -4.17 -12.62 -9.58
C LEU A 128 -4.68 -11.87 -10.82
N PRO A 129 -5.84 -12.28 -11.37
CA PRO A 129 -6.50 -11.54 -12.44
C PRO A 129 -6.74 -10.07 -12.03
N ARG A 130 -6.45 -9.14 -12.94
CA ARG A 130 -6.67 -7.69 -12.76
C ARG A 130 -5.87 -7.03 -11.63
N LEU A 131 -4.93 -7.73 -11.01
CA LEU A 131 -4.05 -7.21 -9.97
C LEU A 131 -2.65 -6.96 -10.54
N GLY A 132 -2.47 -5.85 -11.26
CA GLY A 132 -1.17 -5.42 -11.79
C GLY A 132 -0.35 -4.61 -10.79
N PRO A 133 0.89 -4.21 -11.16
CA PRO A 133 1.84 -3.55 -10.25
C PRO A 133 1.28 -2.33 -9.53
N ALA A 134 0.53 -1.47 -10.21
CA ALA A 134 -0.09 -0.29 -9.59
C ALA A 134 -1.05 -0.61 -8.44
N LEU A 135 -1.62 -1.82 -8.40
CA LEU A 135 -2.54 -2.25 -7.34
C LEU A 135 -1.84 -3.14 -6.32
N PHE A 136 -0.98 -4.07 -6.76
CA PHE A 136 -0.33 -4.92 -5.79
C PHE A 136 0.77 -4.20 -4.99
N THR A 137 1.37 -3.11 -5.49
CA THR A 137 2.24 -2.28 -4.65
C THR A 137 1.47 -1.57 -3.54
N LYS A 138 0.18 -1.22 -3.76
CA LYS A 138 -0.71 -0.77 -2.68
C LYS A 138 -0.93 -1.87 -1.64
N LEU A 139 -1.13 -3.12 -2.10
CA LEU A 139 -1.26 -4.26 -1.19
C LEU A 139 0.02 -4.48 -0.38
N LEU A 140 1.19 -4.44 -1.02
CA LEU A 140 2.49 -4.56 -0.34
C LEU A 140 2.68 -3.43 0.68
N TYR A 141 2.32 -2.19 0.33
CA TYR A 141 2.39 -1.04 1.22
C TYR A 141 1.53 -1.26 2.48
N PHE A 142 0.25 -1.53 2.34
CA PHE A 142 -0.62 -1.70 3.51
C PHE A 142 -0.29 -2.96 4.32
N ALA A 143 0.08 -4.06 3.67
CA ALA A 143 0.47 -5.29 4.36
C ALA A 143 1.82 -5.15 5.08
N GLY A 144 2.73 -4.39 4.53
CA GLY A 144 4.12 -4.40 4.96
C GLY A 144 4.64 -3.14 5.63
N TYR A 145 4.06 -1.97 5.42
CA TYR A 145 4.56 -0.71 5.99
C TYR A 145 4.41 -0.68 7.52
N ARG A 146 5.44 -0.22 8.22
CA ARG A 146 5.44 -0.04 9.68
C ARG A 146 5.81 1.40 10.00
N ARG A 147 4.86 2.15 10.53
CA ARG A 147 5.12 3.51 11.04
C ARG A 147 5.79 3.48 12.40
N ALA A 148 6.62 4.49 12.64
CA ALA A 148 7.07 4.79 13.99
C ALA A 148 5.86 5.00 14.90
N ALA A 149 5.93 4.47 16.14
CA ALA A 149 4.94 4.78 17.15
C ALA A 149 4.98 6.30 17.42
N ALA A 150 3.83 6.98 17.32
CA ALA A 150 3.72 8.38 17.69
C ALA A 150 4.10 8.51 19.17
N GLY A 151 5.24 9.14 19.48
CA GLY A 151 5.72 9.35 20.84
C GLY A 151 7.03 8.63 21.22
N GLY A 152 7.60 7.79 20.36
CA GLY A 152 9.00 7.38 20.53
C GLY A 152 9.89 8.58 20.28
N ALA A 153 10.76 8.94 21.25
CA ALA A 153 11.75 9.99 21.15
C ALA A 153 12.77 9.64 20.05
N SER A 154 12.37 9.83 18.81
CA SER A 154 13.27 9.78 17.67
C SER A 154 13.89 11.17 17.56
N GLY A 155 15.17 11.28 17.88
CA GLY A 155 15.95 12.46 17.53
C GLY A 155 15.91 12.71 16.01
N PRO A 156 16.27 13.91 15.54
CA PRO A 156 16.35 14.20 14.11
C PRO A 156 17.24 13.17 13.42
N GLY A 157 16.67 12.39 12.50
CA GLY A 157 17.36 11.35 11.72
C GLY A 157 17.09 9.90 12.14
N THR A 158 16.27 9.63 13.16
CA THR A 158 15.92 8.25 13.53
C THR A 158 14.52 7.91 13.03
N THR A 159 14.43 7.21 11.90
CA THR A 159 13.20 6.50 11.53
C THR A 159 13.00 5.34 12.51
N ALA A 160 11.75 4.92 12.75
CA ALA A 160 11.42 3.80 13.66
C ALA A 160 12.06 2.47 13.28
N LEU A 161 12.67 2.42 12.13
CA LEU A 161 13.39 1.28 11.59
C LEU A 161 14.87 1.60 11.63
N GLY A 162 15.68 0.64 12.11
CA GLY A 162 17.13 0.73 12.10
C GLY A 162 17.69 1.15 10.72
N ASP A 163 18.86 1.77 10.71
CA ASP A 163 19.53 2.19 9.48
C ASP A 163 19.56 1.06 8.45
N GLY A 164 18.97 1.33 7.26
CA GLY A 164 18.97 0.44 6.12
C GLY A 164 17.70 -0.39 5.89
N GLN A 165 16.70 -0.34 6.76
CA GLN A 165 15.47 -1.10 6.55
C GLN A 165 14.52 -0.39 5.56
N LEU A 166 14.28 -1.03 4.40
CA LEU A 166 13.36 -0.50 3.40
C LEU A 166 11.90 -0.70 3.81
N GLN A 167 11.06 0.26 3.48
CA GLN A 167 9.60 0.17 3.60
C GLN A 167 8.96 -0.01 2.24
N PRO A 168 7.95 -0.89 2.10
CA PRO A 168 7.19 -0.98 0.86
C PRO A 168 6.37 0.30 0.66
N LEU A 169 6.41 0.84 -0.55
CA LEU A 169 5.67 2.05 -0.94
C LEU A 169 4.83 1.79 -2.18
N ILE A 170 3.82 2.63 -2.36
CA ILE A 170 2.96 2.61 -3.54
C ILE A 170 3.77 3.10 -4.76
N LEU A 171 3.72 2.30 -5.83
CA LEU A 171 4.17 2.72 -7.15
C LEU A 171 3.03 2.57 -8.13
N ASP A 172 2.42 3.68 -8.49
CA ASP A 172 1.34 3.75 -9.48
C ASP A 172 1.64 4.85 -10.53
N PRO A 173 0.80 4.99 -11.57
CA PRO A 173 1.07 5.97 -12.61
C PRO A 173 1.12 7.43 -12.13
N ALA A 174 0.48 7.78 -11.02
CA ALA A 174 0.56 9.13 -10.47
C ALA A 174 1.94 9.38 -9.86
N VAL A 175 2.43 8.44 -9.06
CA VAL A 175 3.78 8.46 -8.50
C VAL A 175 4.83 8.41 -9.62
N ALA A 176 4.77 7.41 -10.51
CA ALA A 176 5.79 7.20 -11.54
C ALA A 176 5.99 8.39 -12.50
N ARG A 177 4.93 9.16 -12.76
CA ARG A 177 5.04 10.36 -13.61
C ARG A 177 5.80 11.52 -12.96
N GLN A 178 5.82 11.58 -11.64
CA GLN A 178 6.42 12.66 -10.85
C GLN A 178 7.81 12.30 -10.33
N LEU A 179 8.20 11.02 -10.41
CA LEU A 179 9.52 10.60 -9.96
C LEU A 179 10.62 11.16 -10.85
N PRO A 180 11.75 11.62 -10.26
CA PRO A 180 12.92 12.00 -11.02
C PRO A 180 13.64 10.76 -11.59
N ALA A 181 14.55 10.99 -12.54
CA ALA A 181 15.31 9.91 -13.17
C ALA A 181 16.15 9.09 -12.17
N GLU A 182 16.63 9.72 -11.11
CA GLU A 182 17.45 9.12 -10.04
C GLU A 182 16.70 8.06 -9.25
N ALA A 183 15.37 8.10 -9.24
CA ALA A 183 14.56 7.06 -8.61
C ALA A 183 14.58 5.72 -9.38
N GLY A 184 15.17 5.68 -10.57
CA GLY A 184 15.40 4.46 -11.34
C GLY A 184 14.14 3.80 -11.90
N VAL A 185 13.02 4.54 -11.99
CA VAL A 185 11.71 4.04 -12.45
C VAL A 185 11.43 4.52 -13.86
N ARG A 186 11.24 3.60 -14.80
CA ARG A 186 10.79 3.95 -16.15
C ARG A 186 9.32 4.40 -16.15
N ARG A 187 8.98 5.20 -17.13
CA ARG A 187 7.56 5.54 -17.39
C ARG A 187 6.81 4.31 -17.87
N GLY A 188 5.60 4.10 -17.36
CA GLY A 188 4.76 2.95 -17.71
C GLY A 188 3.98 2.42 -16.53
N THR A 189 3.58 1.15 -16.58
CA THR A 189 2.75 0.49 -15.55
C THR A 189 3.22 -0.92 -15.19
N GLU A 190 4.17 -1.48 -15.96
CA GLU A 190 4.67 -2.85 -15.79
C GLU A 190 6.11 -2.83 -15.26
N TRP A 191 6.30 -2.25 -14.07
CA TRP A 191 7.60 -2.13 -13.43
C TRP A 191 8.16 -3.49 -13.01
N LEU A 192 9.49 -3.57 -13.03
CA LEU A 192 10.24 -4.73 -12.57
C LEU A 192 10.51 -4.61 -11.04
N PRO A 193 10.78 -5.73 -10.35
CA PRO A 193 11.17 -5.69 -8.93
C PRO A 193 12.35 -4.75 -8.66
N ALA A 194 13.36 -4.75 -9.54
CA ALA A 194 14.53 -3.88 -9.40
C ALA A 194 14.19 -2.39 -9.48
N GLU A 195 13.24 -2.00 -10.36
CA GLU A 195 12.79 -0.62 -10.46
C GLU A 195 12.02 -0.18 -9.21
N TRP A 196 11.16 -1.05 -8.68
CA TRP A 196 10.44 -0.77 -7.45
C TRP A 196 11.40 -0.65 -6.27
N LEU A 197 12.39 -1.52 -6.14
CA LEU A 197 13.40 -1.43 -5.07
C LEU A 197 14.26 -0.18 -5.20
N ALA A 198 14.68 0.20 -6.41
CA ALA A 198 15.40 1.45 -6.63
C ALA A 198 14.59 2.65 -6.14
N TYR A 199 13.29 2.67 -6.44
CA TYR A 199 12.37 3.68 -5.91
C TYR A 199 12.29 3.66 -4.37
N LEU A 200 12.22 2.49 -3.74
CA LEU A 200 12.18 2.39 -2.27
C LEU A 200 13.46 2.96 -1.64
N HIS A 201 14.64 2.67 -2.21
CA HIS A 201 15.91 3.25 -1.77
C HIS A 201 15.93 4.76 -1.92
N TRP A 202 15.54 5.27 -3.09
CA TRP A 202 15.44 6.71 -3.33
C TRP A 202 14.50 7.39 -2.32
N ALA A 203 13.31 6.84 -2.09
CA ALA A 203 12.34 7.41 -1.16
C ALA A 203 12.84 7.38 0.29
N ALA A 204 13.53 6.31 0.70
CA ALA A 204 14.16 6.20 2.02
C ALA A 204 15.26 7.25 2.21
N ASP A 205 16.07 7.51 1.18
CA ASP A 205 17.09 8.57 1.20
C ASP A 205 16.46 9.97 1.32
N GLN A 206 15.40 10.24 0.56
CA GLN A 206 14.68 11.51 0.64
C GLN A 206 14.03 11.71 2.01
N ALA A 207 13.44 10.66 2.56
CA ALA A 207 12.82 10.68 3.88
C ALA A 207 13.85 11.00 4.98
N ARG A 208 15.02 10.34 4.92
CA ARG A 208 16.14 10.58 5.86
C ARG A 208 16.65 12.02 5.81
N ARG A 209 16.86 12.57 4.61
CA ARG A 209 17.33 13.96 4.43
C ARG A 209 16.34 15.00 4.97
N ARG A 210 15.04 14.70 4.93
CA ARG A 210 13.95 15.61 5.33
C ARG A 210 13.42 15.37 6.74
N GLY A 211 13.86 14.29 7.41
CA GLY A 211 13.37 13.92 8.74
C GLY A 211 11.88 13.55 8.77
N VAL A 212 11.39 12.90 7.70
CA VAL A 212 9.99 12.46 7.55
C VAL A 212 9.91 10.97 7.29
N GLU A 213 8.70 10.40 7.32
CA GLU A 213 8.48 9.00 6.96
C GLU A 213 8.53 8.80 5.42
N PRO A 214 9.02 7.63 4.93
CA PRO A 214 9.09 7.36 3.49
C PRO A 214 7.76 7.50 2.75
N ASP A 215 6.63 7.17 3.39
CA ASP A 215 5.31 7.33 2.77
C ASP A 215 4.82 8.78 2.73
N GLU A 216 5.40 9.69 3.53
CA GLU A 216 5.17 11.13 3.36
C GLU A 216 5.85 11.66 2.08
N VAL A 217 7.03 11.12 1.75
CA VAL A 217 7.70 11.39 0.47
C VAL A 217 6.83 10.88 -0.70
N GLU A 218 6.34 9.62 -0.62
CA GLU A 218 5.44 9.04 -1.63
C GLU A 218 4.19 9.90 -1.81
N MET A 219 3.54 10.31 -0.72
CA MET A 219 2.35 11.18 -0.78
C MET A 219 2.66 12.54 -1.39
N ALA A 220 3.79 13.16 -1.07
CA ALA A 220 4.20 14.42 -1.67
C ALA A 220 4.44 14.29 -3.18
N VAL A 221 5.11 13.21 -3.60
CA VAL A 221 5.33 12.88 -5.02
C VAL A 221 3.99 12.67 -5.73
N SER A 222 3.11 11.80 -5.22
CA SER A 222 1.83 11.48 -5.86
C SER A 222 0.93 12.70 -6.06
N GLN A 223 1.09 13.71 -5.20
CA GLN A 223 0.33 14.97 -5.22
C GLN A 223 1.03 16.10 -5.99
N GLY A 224 2.18 15.85 -6.62
CA GLY A 224 2.96 16.87 -7.33
C GLY A 224 3.51 17.98 -6.41
N ARG A 225 3.64 17.70 -5.11
CA ARG A 225 4.15 18.65 -4.10
C ARG A 225 5.59 18.40 -3.69
N PHE A 226 6.21 17.39 -4.28
CA PHE A 226 7.61 17.07 -4.00
C PHE A 226 8.52 18.07 -4.74
N THR A 227 9.34 18.82 -4.00
CA THR A 227 10.37 19.70 -4.56
C THR A 227 11.70 18.96 -4.55
N HIS A 228 12.42 19.03 -5.66
CA HIS A 228 13.80 18.58 -5.76
C HIS A 228 14.69 19.73 -5.28
N ASP A 229 15.29 19.60 -4.10
CA ASP A 229 16.31 20.51 -3.61
C ASP A 229 17.67 20.10 -4.18
#